data_9b290a7327f2d42cb23aeaec8da4ae5d
#
_entry.id   9b290a7327f2d42cb23aeaec8da4ae5d
#
_cell.length_a   1.000
_cell.length_b   1.000
_cell.length_c   1.000
_cell.angle_alpha   90.00
_cell.angle_beta   90.00
_cell.angle_gamma   90.00
#
_symmetry.space_group_name_H-M   'P 1'
#
loop_
_entity.id
_entity.type
_entity.pdbx_description
1 polymer ?
#
loop_
_entity_poly.entity_id
_entity_poly.type
_entity_poly.pdbx_seq_one_letter_code
_entity_poly.pdbx_strand_id
1 'polypeptide(L)'
;SPFNKPLNSWDVSSVTNMTSMFQQNTSFNQDISGWDVSSVTIMYGMFSTATSFDQNLGSWDMTGITTNPSAFSLYDMFGIAGSGQAITLSTSNYDAILIGWAAQTLASGVYFSGGDSQYSAGTAATARGTLTGAPNNWTIDDGGQV
;
A
#
# COMPACT_ATOMS: atom_id res chain seq x y z
N SER A 1 -11.50 -17.06 0.79
CA SER A 1 -11.43 -17.68 2.13
C SER A 1 -11.81 -16.66 3.19
N PRO A 2 -12.68 -17.01 4.15
CA PRO A 2 -13.09 -16.08 5.22
C PRO A 2 -12.03 -15.95 6.34
N PHE A 3 -10.75 -15.94 5.99
CA PHE A 3 -9.68 -15.82 6.98
C PHE A 3 -9.63 -14.41 7.55
N ASN A 4 -9.77 -14.28 8.86
CA ASN A 4 -9.65 -13.01 9.58
C ASN A 4 -9.15 -13.27 11.01
N LYS A 5 -7.97 -13.89 11.15
CA LYS A 5 -7.33 -14.16 12.43
C LYS A 5 -6.18 -13.19 12.66
N PRO A 6 -5.90 -12.81 13.92
CA PRO A 6 -4.77 -11.96 14.24
C PRO A 6 -3.45 -12.56 13.74
N LEU A 7 -2.63 -11.72 13.11
CA LEU A 7 -1.30 -12.06 12.59
C LEU A 7 -0.21 -11.15 13.17
N ASN A 8 -0.56 -10.30 14.13
CA ASN A 8 0.35 -9.31 14.72
C ASN A 8 1.57 -9.95 15.44
N SER A 9 1.48 -11.22 15.83
CA SER A 9 2.59 -11.97 16.44
C SER A 9 3.53 -12.64 15.40
N TRP A 10 3.19 -12.58 14.12
CA TRP A 10 4.03 -13.18 13.09
C TRP A 10 5.31 -12.39 12.91
N ASP A 11 6.43 -13.11 12.85
CA ASP A 11 7.72 -12.54 12.43
C ASP A 11 7.84 -12.63 10.91
N VAL A 12 7.68 -11.50 10.23
CA VAL A 12 7.80 -11.39 8.77
C VAL A 12 9.09 -10.68 8.34
N SER A 13 10.00 -10.43 9.28
CA SER A 13 11.22 -9.61 9.07
C SER A 13 12.15 -10.16 7.98
N SER A 14 12.09 -11.45 7.69
CA SER A 14 12.87 -12.09 6.63
C SER A 14 12.10 -12.31 5.32
N VAL A 15 10.83 -11.90 5.26
CA VAL A 15 10.00 -12.05 4.06
C VAL A 15 10.42 -11.02 3.02
N THR A 16 10.65 -11.46 1.79
CA THR A 16 11.06 -10.60 0.67
C THR A 16 9.97 -10.40 -0.37
N ASN A 17 8.96 -11.29 -0.42
CA ASN A 17 7.88 -11.26 -1.41
C ASN A 17 6.53 -11.49 -0.75
N MET A 18 5.64 -10.50 -0.82
CA MET A 18 4.26 -10.56 -0.31
C MET A 18 3.23 -10.45 -1.45
N THR A 19 3.62 -10.84 -2.67
CA THR A 19 2.71 -10.84 -3.82
C THR A 19 1.44 -11.63 -3.51
N SER A 20 0.28 -11.01 -3.71
CA SER A 20 -1.05 -11.62 -3.58
C SER A 20 -1.38 -12.24 -2.21
N MET A 21 -0.67 -11.87 -1.15
CA MET A 21 -0.78 -12.54 0.16
C MET A 21 -2.20 -12.56 0.71
N PHE A 22 -2.95 -11.48 0.58
CA PHE A 22 -4.35 -11.36 1.00
C PHE A 22 -5.32 -11.13 -0.17
N GLN A 23 -4.86 -11.35 -1.40
CA GLN A 23 -5.69 -11.18 -2.57
C GLN A 23 -6.97 -12.00 -2.47
N GLN A 24 -8.13 -11.38 -2.79
CA GLN A 24 -9.45 -12.00 -2.72
C GLN A 24 -9.88 -12.45 -1.32
N ASN A 25 -9.17 -12.10 -0.27
CA ASN A 25 -9.59 -12.37 1.09
C ASN A 25 -10.55 -11.28 1.59
N THR A 26 -11.81 -11.41 1.23
CA THR A 26 -12.86 -10.41 1.49
C THR A 26 -13.19 -10.19 2.96
N SER A 27 -12.64 -11.01 3.87
CA SER A 27 -12.92 -10.92 5.31
C SER A 27 -11.74 -10.38 6.13
N PHE A 28 -10.54 -10.29 5.56
CA PHE A 28 -9.35 -9.91 6.31
C PHE A 28 -9.33 -8.42 6.62
N ASN A 29 -9.26 -8.08 7.90
CA ASN A 29 -9.10 -6.71 8.40
C ASN A 29 -8.37 -6.67 9.74
N GLN A 30 -7.28 -7.44 9.89
CA GLN A 30 -6.50 -7.43 11.12
C GLN A 30 -5.40 -6.37 11.06
N ASP A 31 -5.05 -5.85 12.24
CA ASP A 31 -3.94 -4.92 12.38
C ASP A 31 -2.60 -5.63 12.14
N ILE A 32 -1.93 -5.24 11.07
CA ILE A 32 -0.59 -5.70 10.69
C ILE A 32 0.40 -4.53 10.59
N SER A 33 0.05 -3.39 11.18
CA SER A 33 0.88 -2.17 11.16
C SER A 33 2.24 -2.38 11.87
N GLY A 34 2.30 -3.31 12.81
CA GLY A 34 3.53 -3.64 13.54
C GLY A 34 4.49 -4.60 12.80
N TRP A 35 4.13 -5.07 11.62
CA TRP A 35 5.02 -5.95 10.85
C TRP A 35 6.27 -5.20 10.38
N ASP A 36 7.43 -5.83 10.56
CA ASP A 36 8.67 -5.37 9.93
C ASP A 36 8.72 -5.87 8.48
N VAL A 37 8.37 -4.98 7.55
CA VAL A 37 8.36 -5.26 6.11
C VAL A 37 9.58 -4.70 5.39
N SER A 38 10.62 -4.29 6.13
CA SER A 38 11.80 -3.65 5.58
C SER A 38 12.59 -4.52 4.60
N SER A 39 12.46 -5.84 4.69
CA SER A 39 13.08 -6.78 3.73
C SER A 39 12.21 -7.06 2.50
N VAL A 40 10.94 -6.64 2.50
CA VAL A 40 10.02 -6.93 1.40
C VAL A 40 10.35 -6.04 0.20
N THR A 41 10.53 -6.67 -0.96
CA THR A 41 10.87 -5.98 -2.20
C THR A 41 9.69 -5.83 -3.16
N ILE A 42 8.65 -6.65 -2.98
CA ILE A 42 7.45 -6.65 -3.84
C ILE A 42 6.20 -7.02 -3.03
N MET A 43 5.12 -6.27 -3.26
CA MET A 43 3.77 -6.46 -2.67
C MET A 43 2.69 -6.39 -3.77
N TYR A 44 3.00 -6.87 -4.97
CA TYR A 44 2.07 -6.86 -6.10
C TYR A 44 0.75 -7.54 -5.72
N GLY A 45 -0.38 -6.87 -5.94
CA GLY A 45 -1.73 -7.42 -5.73
C GLY A 45 -2.05 -7.85 -4.30
N MET A 46 -1.28 -7.39 -3.30
CA MET A 46 -1.34 -7.94 -1.92
C MET A 46 -2.74 -7.92 -1.32
N PHE A 47 -3.51 -6.86 -1.54
CA PHE A 47 -4.86 -6.68 -0.99
C PHE A 47 -5.94 -6.52 -2.10
N SER A 48 -5.60 -6.81 -3.34
CA SER A 48 -6.57 -6.72 -4.45
C SER A 48 -7.80 -7.55 -4.15
N THR A 49 -8.99 -6.96 -4.23
CA THR A 49 -10.29 -7.55 -3.84
C THR A 49 -10.43 -7.98 -2.37
N ALA A 50 -9.54 -7.56 -1.48
CA ALA A 50 -9.69 -7.77 -0.03
C ALA A 50 -10.63 -6.71 0.58
N THR A 51 -11.91 -6.76 0.25
CA THR A 51 -12.89 -5.66 0.40
C THR A 51 -13.16 -5.21 1.83
N SER A 52 -12.81 -6.00 2.84
CA SER A 52 -12.93 -5.59 4.25
C SER A 52 -11.69 -4.91 4.81
N PHE A 53 -10.56 -4.95 4.07
CA PHE A 53 -9.30 -4.44 4.59
C PHE A 53 -9.29 -2.91 4.66
N ASP A 54 -9.12 -2.37 5.86
CA ASP A 54 -8.99 -0.93 6.11
C ASP A 54 -8.09 -0.69 7.32
N GLN A 55 -6.77 -0.79 7.14
CA GLN A 55 -5.79 -0.58 8.19
C GLN A 55 -4.78 0.52 7.80
N ASN A 56 -4.26 1.20 8.82
CA ASN A 56 -3.21 2.19 8.66
C ASN A 56 -1.85 1.49 8.51
N LEU A 57 -1.28 1.53 7.31
CA LEU A 57 0.05 0.99 7.01
C LEU A 57 1.11 2.10 6.87
N GLY A 58 0.81 3.31 7.31
CA GLY A 58 1.72 4.46 7.20
C GLY A 58 3.04 4.31 7.96
N SER A 59 3.08 3.44 8.98
CA SER A 59 4.30 3.13 9.75
C SER A 59 5.19 2.06 9.10
N TRP A 60 4.74 1.40 8.04
CA TRP A 60 5.54 0.39 7.35
C TRP A 60 6.80 0.99 6.76
N ASP A 61 7.95 0.34 6.99
CA ASP A 61 9.21 0.68 6.36
C ASP A 61 9.22 0.15 4.91
N MET A 62 9.02 1.07 3.95
CA MET A 62 8.91 0.75 2.52
C MET A 62 10.27 0.87 1.80
N THR A 63 11.37 1.05 2.54
CA THR A 63 12.70 1.24 1.95
C THR A 63 13.24 0.01 1.23
N GLY A 64 12.68 -1.18 1.49
CA GLY A 64 13.01 -2.42 0.79
C GLY A 64 12.38 -2.53 -0.61
N ILE A 65 11.30 -1.80 -0.88
CA ILE A 65 10.63 -1.85 -2.18
C ILE A 65 11.58 -1.41 -3.29
N THR A 66 11.64 -2.17 -4.36
CA THR A 66 12.56 -1.96 -5.48
C THR A 66 11.82 -1.89 -6.82
N THR A 67 12.44 -1.22 -7.77
CA THR A 67 11.98 -1.20 -9.17
C THR A 67 12.72 -2.22 -10.05
N ASN A 68 13.53 -3.08 -9.46
CA ASN A 68 14.23 -4.14 -10.18
C ASN A 68 13.62 -5.51 -9.80
N PRO A 69 13.14 -6.32 -10.75
CA PRO A 69 13.22 -6.16 -12.21
C PRO A 69 12.13 -5.28 -12.83
N SER A 70 11.18 -4.75 -12.04
CA SER A 70 10.05 -3.99 -12.57
C SER A 70 9.60 -2.88 -11.62
N ALA A 71 9.10 -1.77 -12.17
CA ALA A 71 8.46 -0.69 -11.43
C ALA A 71 7.12 -1.10 -10.76
N PHE A 72 6.62 -2.30 -11.07
CA PHE A 72 5.29 -2.77 -10.63
C PHE A 72 5.27 -3.44 -9.25
N SER A 73 6.24 -3.15 -8.39
CA SER A 73 6.35 -3.76 -7.06
C SER A 73 5.13 -3.51 -6.16
N LEU A 74 4.46 -2.37 -6.30
CA LEU A 74 3.24 -1.99 -5.58
C LEU A 74 2.02 -1.89 -6.51
N TYR A 75 2.15 -2.37 -7.76
CA TYR A 75 1.04 -2.37 -8.70
C TYR A 75 -0.06 -3.31 -8.23
N ASP A 76 -1.31 -2.90 -8.41
CA ASP A 76 -2.49 -3.66 -7.98
C ASP A 76 -2.54 -3.92 -6.45
N MET A 77 -1.70 -3.25 -5.64
CA MET A 77 -1.60 -3.54 -4.20
C MET A 77 -2.97 -3.47 -3.50
N PHE A 78 -3.74 -2.42 -3.75
CA PHE A 78 -5.12 -2.25 -3.28
C PHE A 78 -6.16 -2.36 -4.41
N GLY A 79 -5.77 -2.95 -5.54
CA GLY A 79 -6.57 -2.96 -6.76
C GLY A 79 -6.32 -1.71 -7.60
N ILE A 80 -6.62 -1.82 -8.91
CA ILE A 80 -6.52 -0.70 -9.86
C ILE A 80 -7.79 0.13 -9.77
N ALA A 81 -7.68 1.43 -9.59
CA ALA A 81 -8.82 2.33 -9.44
C ALA A 81 -9.84 2.16 -10.58
N GLY A 82 -11.10 2.04 -10.22
CA GLY A 82 -12.20 1.87 -11.17
C GLY A 82 -12.29 0.51 -11.85
N SER A 83 -11.43 -0.44 -11.51
CA SER A 83 -11.39 -1.77 -12.16
C SER A 83 -12.51 -2.72 -11.69
N GLY A 84 -13.20 -2.40 -10.60
CA GLY A 84 -14.12 -3.30 -9.90
C GLY A 84 -13.42 -4.35 -9.04
N GLN A 85 -12.09 -4.37 -9.00
CA GLN A 85 -11.25 -5.18 -8.11
C GLN A 85 -10.56 -4.33 -7.04
N ALA A 86 -10.68 -3.01 -7.16
CA ALA A 86 -10.15 -2.06 -6.22
C ALA A 86 -10.88 -2.15 -4.87
N ILE A 87 -10.11 -1.98 -3.79
CA ILE A 87 -10.67 -1.74 -2.47
C ILE A 87 -10.63 -0.25 -2.16
N THR A 88 -11.40 0.16 -1.16
CA THR A 88 -11.45 1.55 -0.69
C THR A 88 -11.07 1.58 0.77
N LEU A 89 -9.88 2.10 1.08
CA LEU A 89 -9.51 2.41 2.45
C LEU A 89 -10.27 3.66 2.91
N SER A 90 -10.50 3.79 4.21
CA SER A 90 -10.96 5.06 4.76
C SER A 90 -9.97 6.18 4.39
N THR A 91 -10.47 7.39 4.18
CA THR A 91 -9.63 8.54 3.84
C THR A 91 -8.55 8.77 4.90
N SER A 92 -8.87 8.60 6.19
CA SER A 92 -7.90 8.76 7.27
C SER A 92 -6.75 7.73 7.19
N ASN A 93 -7.04 6.48 6.87
CA ASN A 93 -6.00 5.45 6.72
C ASN A 93 -5.18 5.66 5.45
N TYR A 94 -5.82 6.05 4.34
CA TYR A 94 -5.08 6.35 3.11
C TYR A 94 -4.20 7.60 3.25
N ASP A 95 -4.70 8.65 3.91
CA ASP A 95 -3.90 9.83 4.25
C ASP A 95 -2.65 9.45 5.05
N ALA A 96 -2.82 8.60 6.07
CA ALA A 96 -1.72 8.16 6.92
C ALA A 96 -0.67 7.35 6.13
N ILE A 97 -1.11 6.53 5.16
CA ILE A 97 -0.21 5.80 4.27
C ILE A 97 0.62 6.77 3.43
N LEU A 98 -0.02 7.72 2.76
CA LEU A 98 0.68 8.70 1.93
C LEU A 98 1.69 9.52 2.73
N ILE A 99 1.28 10.01 3.91
CA ILE A 99 2.13 10.83 4.78
C ILE A 99 3.31 10.02 5.32
N GLY A 100 3.06 8.81 5.82
CA GLY A 100 4.10 7.97 6.40
C GLY A 100 5.12 7.47 5.37
N TRP A 101 4.67 7.12 4.17
CA TRP A 101 5.58 6.66 3.13
C TRP A 101 6.36 7.82 2.50
N ALA A 102 5.74 8.98 2.30
CA ALA A 102 6.42 10.17 1.76
C ALA A 102 7.54 10.70 2.67
N ALA A 103 7.52 10.37 3.95
CA ALA A 103 8.57 10.74 4.91
C ALA A 103 9.85 9.90 4.78
N GLN A 104 9.84 8.84 3.98
CA GLN A 104 10.95 7.90 3.82
C GLN A 104 11.75 8.19 2.54
N THR A 105 13.00 7.72 2.51
CA THR A 105 13.82 7.72 1.29
C THR A 105 13.54 6.44 0.51
N LEU A 106 12.82 6.56 -0.59
CA LEU A 106 12.25 5.43 -1.34
C LEU A 106 12.87 5.30 -2.74
N ALA A 107 12.72 4.09 -3.33
CA ALA A 107 13.09 3.87 -4.72
C ALA A 107 12.28 4.78 -5.65
N SER A 108 12.93 5.29 -6.69
CA SER A 108 12.30 6.15 -7.70
C SER A 108 11.55 5.33 -8.74
N GLY A 109 10.46 5.89 -9.28
CA GLY A 109 9.74 5.33 -10.42
C GLY A 109 8.84 4.14 -10.09
N VAL A 110 8.43 3.97 -8.83
CA VAL A 110 7.50 2.92 -8.40
C VAL A 110 6.09 3.23 -8.91
N TYR A 111 5.40 2.21 -9.39
CA TYR A 111 3.96 2.27 -9.67
C TYR A 111 3.19 1.73 -8.45
N PHE A 112 2.36 2.58 -7.85
CA PHE A 112 1.54 2.24 -6.68
C PHE A 112 0.05 2.35 -7.01
N SER A 113 -0.71 1.28 -6.77
CA SER A 113 -2.16 1.28 -6.92
C SER A 113 -2.82 1.37 -5.53
N GLY A 114 -3.39 2.53 -5.24
CA GLY A 114 -4.11 2.83 -3.99
C GLY A 114 -5.59 2.42 -4.00
N GLY A 115 -6.03 1.70 -5.02
CA GLY A 115 -7.43 1.31 -5.18
C GLY A 115 -8.33 2.51 -5.45
N ASP A 116 -9.58 2.43 -4.99
CA ASP A 116 -10.53 3.55 -5.06
C ASP A 116 -10.42 4.49 -3.84
N SER A 117 -9.33 4.36 -3.07
CA SER A 117 -9.09 5.19 -1.88
C SER A 117 -8.87 6.64 -2.26
N GLN A 118 -9.46 7.55 -1.48
CA GLN A 118 -9.35 9.00 -1.67
C GLN A 118 -8.51 9.63 -0.55
N TYR A 119 -7.86 10.75 -0.85
CA TYR A 119 -7.02 11.49 0.08
C TYR A 119 -7.55 12.91 0.31
N SER A 120 -7.24 13.46 1.49
CA SER A 120 -7.63 14.83 1.87
C SER A 120 -6.71 15.87 1.24
N ALA A 121 -7.25 17.09 1.10
CA ALA A 121 -6.44 18.28 0.84
C ALA A 121 -5.45 18.52 1.99
N GLY A 122 -4.43 19.37 1.75
CA GLY A 122 -3.44 19.73 2.77
C GLY A 122 -2.31 18.71 2.88
N THR A 123 -2.03 18.20 4.08
CA THR A 123 -0.84 17.37 4.34
C THR A 123 -0.80 16.11 3.49
N ALA A 124 -1.92 15.42 3.32
CA ALA A 124 -1.97 14.20 2.49
C ALA A 124 -1.75 14.51 1.01
N ALA A 125 -2.36 15.58 0.49
CA ALA A 125 -2.13 16.01 -0.89
C ALA A 125 -0.67 16.42 -1.13
N THR A 126 -0.05 17.09 -0.15
CA THR A 126 1.38 17.45 -0.20
C THR A 126 2.24 16.18 -0.20
N ALA A 127 1.94 15.21 0.65
CA ALA A 127 2.65 13.93 0.72
C ALA A 127 2.55 13.17 -0.61
N ARG A 128 1.36 13.11 -1.20
CA ARG A 128 1.16 12.50 -2.52
C ARG A 128 2.01 13.19 -3.60
N GLY A 129 2.06 14.52 -3.55
CA GLY A 129 2.91 15.31 -4.45
C GLY A 129 4.40 15.03 -4.26
N THR A 130 4.85 14.77 -3.02
CA THR A 130 6.22 14.35 -2.73
C THR A 130 6.54 13.00 -3.37
N LEU A 131 5.62 12.04 -3.31
CA LEU A 131 5.80 10.73 -3.94
C LEU A 131 5.81 10.82 -5.47
N THR A 132 4.92 11.60 -6.06
CA THR A 132 4.80 11.71 -7.53
C THR A 132 5.83 12.68 -8.15
N GLY A 133 6.39 13.58 -7.36
CA GLY A 133 7.43 14.52 -7.79
C GLY A 133 8.85 13.95 -7.64
N ALA A 134 9.81 14.70 -8.19
CA ALA A 134 11.23 14.35 -8.06
C ALA A 134 11.68 14.44 -6.58
N PRO A 135 12.59 13.57 -6.10
CA PRO A 135 13.28 12.51 -6.85
C PRO A 135 12.50 11.19 -6.95
N ASN A 136 11.37 11.06 -6.27
CA ASN A 136 10.62 9.80 -6.19
C ASN A 136 9.99 9.40 -7.54
N ASN A 137 9.31 10.34 -8.19
CA ASN A 137 8.69 10.14 -9.50
C ASN A 137 7.78 8.90 -9.57
N TRP A 138 7.01 8.65 -8.52
CA TRP A 138 6.06 7.55 -8.48
C TRP A 138 4.89 7.82 -9.42
N THR A 139 4.34 6.76 -10.00
CA THR A 139 3.02 6.78 -10.61
C THR A 139 2.03 6.24 -9.60
N ILE A 140 1.03 7.05 -9.23
CA ILE A 140 0.00 6.66 -8.26
C ILE A 140 -1.36 6.64 -8.94
N ASP A 141 -2.01 5.49 -8.87
CA ASP A 141 -3.37 5.22 -9.30
C ASP A 141 -4.24 5.08 -8.05
N ASP A 142 -5.19 6.01 -7.85
CA ASP A 142 -6.10 6.03 -6.69
C ASP A 142 -7.42 6.73 -7.02
N GLY A 143 -8.28 6.90 -6.01
CA GLY A 143 -9.60 7.55 -6.14
C GLY A 143 -9.57 9.07 -6.25
N GLY A 144 -8.40 9.69 -6.13
CA GLY A 144 -8.25 11.14 -6.20
C GLY A 144 -8.49 11.85 -4.88
N GLN A 145 -8.49 13.19 -4.94
CA GLN A 145 -8.71 14.05 -3.77
C GLN A 145 -10.22 14.21 -3.49
N VAL A 146 -10.62 14.12 -2.22
CA VAL A 146 -11.98 14.46 -1.77
C VAL A 146 -12.24 15.95 -1.78
#